data_6a4f5210e1f679a34b74eaba6cc8a995
#
_entry.id   6a4f5210e1f679a34b74eaba6cc8a995
#
_cell.length_a   1.000
_cell.length_b   1.000
_cell.length_c   1.000
_cell.angle_alpha   90.00
_cell.angle_beta   90.00
_cell.angle_gamma   90.00
#
_symmetry.space_group_name_H-M   'P 1'
#
loop_
_entity.id
_entity.type
_entity.pdbx_description
1 polymer ?
#
loop_
_entity_poly.entity_id
_entity_poly.type
_entity_poly.pdbx_seq_one_letter_code
_entity_poly.pdbx_strand_id
1 'polypeptide(L)'
;MKPLVKLITSVVLPALALGCATAKYVDHNGRDSIVNVGQINTQDWIRVADELTQSLLLSGAIQSVAGKPKVMMIGRIKNNTTQHIDTDSLMKKIRVTLNKGGRALTTTAVGLDGPEDESSKAVRELRADDEFNQATIPGKGNLVSPDYSLSGKIIQNNARARRSLLPTIRQSEFAFQLSLTDLKTGLAVWEEEKLIVKQGSRAAVSW
;
A
#
# COMPACT_ATOMS: atom_id res chain seq x y z
N MET A 1 27.74 -81.02 -12.30
CA MET A 1 27.74 -79.80 -13.14
C MET A 1 26.67 -78.87 -12.58
N LYS A 2 27.06 -77.75 -11.89
CA LYS A 2 26.14 -76.77 -11.31
C LYS A 2 26.12 -75.53 -12.21
N PRO A 3 24.98 -74.99 -12.63
CA PRO A 3 24.96 -73.75 -13.36
C PRO A 3 25.06 -72.56 -12.39
N LEU A 4 25.91 -71.65 -12.75
CA LEU A 4 26.21 -70.40 -12.07
C LEU A 4 25.10 -69.38 -12.40
N VAL A 5 24.26 -69.04 -11.43
CA VAL A 5 23.24 -67.95 -11.58
C VAL A 5 23.94 -66.61 -11.39
N LYS A 6 24.08 -65.82 -12.45
CA LYS A 6 24.56 -64.45 -12.40
C LYS A 6 23.45 -63.54 -11.90
N LEU A 7 23.59 -63.05 -10.68
CA LEU A 7 22.73 -62.03 -10.10
C LEU A 7 23.12 -60.66 -10.72
N ILE A 8 22.32 -60.16 -11.62
CA ILE A 8 22.49 -58.81 -12.19
C ILE A 8 21.78 -57.84 -11.23
N THR A 9 22.56 -57.17 -10.39
CA THR A 9 22.09 -56.10 -9.48
C THR A 9 21.94 -54.82 -10.32
N SER A 10 20.72 -54.52 -10.74
CA SER A 10 20.39 -53.26 -11.45
C SER A 10 20.39 -52.14 -10.40
N VAL A 11 21.40 -51.29 -10.40
CA VAL A 11 21.46 -50.06 -9.62
C VAL A 11 20.63 -49.03 -10.35
N VAL A 12 19.40 -48.85 -9.86
CA VAL A 12 18.54 -47.70 -10.28
C VAL A 12 19.06 -46.47 -9.60
N LEU A 13 19.77 -45.63 -10.34
CA LEU A 13 20.24 -44.31 -9.94
C LEU A 13 19.01 -43.39 -9.92
N PRO A 14 18.56 -42.82 -8.78
CA PRO A 14 17.50 -41.81 -8.80
C PRO A 14 18.06 -40.55 -9.49
N ALA A 15 17.55 -40.23 -10.65
CA ALA A 15 17.78 -38.94 -11.30
C ALA A 15 17.14 -37.88 -10.41
N LEU A 16 17.91 -37.16 -9.59
CA LEU A 16 17.56 -35.94 -8.94
C LEU A 16 17.28 -34.91 -10.03
N ALA A 17 16.01 -34.78 -10.42
CA ALA A 17 15.54 -33.67 -11.22
C ALA A 17 15.68 -32.41 -10.35
N LEU A 18 16.81 -31.73 -10.44
CA LEU A 18 17.00 -30.36 -9.99
C LEU A 18 16.08 -29.48 -10.82
N GLY A 19 14.83 -29.33 -10.37
CA GLY A 19 13.89 -28.37 -10.94
C GLY A 19 14.43 -26.98 -10.70
N CYS A 20 15.10 -26.40 -11.69
CA CYS A 20 15.42 -24.98 -11.68
C CYS A 20 14.10 -24.20 -11.68
N ALA A 21 13.72 -23.64 -10.54
CA ALA A 21 12.61 -22.71 -10.48
C ALA A 21 13.00 -21.46 -11.26
N THR A 22 12.35 -21.22 -12.41
CA THR A 22 12.54 -20.02 -13.21
C THR A 22 11.63 -18.91 -12.70
N ALA A 23 12.19 -17.68 -12.57
CA ALA A 23 11.39 -16.52 -12.26
C ALA A 23 10.40 -16.22 -13.39
N LYS A 24 9.14 -15.92 -13.03
CA LYS A 24 8.08 -15.54 -13.99
C LYS A 24 7.32 -14.33 -13.48
N TYR A 25 6.80 -13.53 -14.39
CA TYR A 25 5.80 -12.52 -14.04
C TYR A 25 4.48 -13.20 -13.72
N VAL A 26 3.86 -12.79 -12.63
CA VAL A 26 2.53 -13.27 -12.23
C VAL A 26 1.57 -12.10 -12.09
N ASP A 27 0.30 -12.31 -12.44
CA ASP A 27 -0.75 -11.35 -12.17
C ASP A 27 -0.95 -11.27 -10.64
N HIS A 28 -0.89 -10.05 -10.09
CA HIS A 28 -1.08 -9.82 -8.66
C HIS A 28 -2.45 -10.27 -8.13
N ASN A 29 -3.48 -10.34 -8.98
CA ASN A 29 -4.81 -10.88 -8.67
C ASN A 29 -4.98 -12.33 -9.14
N GLY A 30 -3.97 -12.93 -9.76
CA GLY A 30 -4.02 -14.28 -10.29
C GLY A 30 -3.88 -15.36 -9.21
N ARG A 31 -4.25 -16.59 -9.57
CA ARG A 31 -4.15 -17.77 -8.68
C ARG A 31 -2.72 -18.10 -8.25
N ASP A 32 -1.73 -17.70 -9.06
CA ASP A 32 -0.31 -17.91 -8.80
C ASP A 32 0.28 -16.89 -7.82
N SER A 33 -0.50 -15.89 -7.43
CA SER A 33 -0.05 -14.87 -6.50
C SER A 33 0.04 -15.42 -5.08
N ILE A 34 1.20 -15.25 -4.46
CA ILE A 34 1.46 -15.75 -3.09
C ILE A 34 0.74 -14.85 -2.09
N VAL A 35 -0.07 -15.47 -1.23
CA VAL A 35 -0.74 -14.80 -0.11
C VAL A 35 -0.09 -15.23 1.20
N ASN A 36 0.50 -14.27 1.91
CA ASN A 36 1.03 -14.50 3.25
C ASN A 36 -0.01 -14.10 4.30
N VAL A 37 -0.34 -15.02 5.20
CA VAL A 37 -1.34 -14.77 6.27
C VAL A 37 -0.89 -13.69 7.24
N GLY A 38 0.40 -13.66 7.59
CA GLY A 38 0.94 -12.74 8.59
C GLY A 38 1.38 -11.37 8.04
N GLN A 39 1.20 -11.12 6.75
CA GLN A 39 1.69 -9.91 6.09
C GLN A 39 0.62 -9.29 5.21
N ILE A 40 0.72 -7.98 5.00
CA ILE A 40 -0.05 -7.27 3.99
C ILE A 40 0.60 -7.53 2.63
N ASN A 41 -0.18 -8.02 1.68
CA ASN A 41 0.24 -8.31 0.32
C ASN A 41 -0.13 -7.18 -0.65
N THR A 42 0.40 -7.19 -1.86
CA THR A 42 0.09 -6.18 -2.88
C THR A 42 -1.40 -6.12 -3.22
N GLN A 43 -2.09 -7.26 -3.27
CA GLN A 43 -3.54 -7.33 -3.51
C GLN A 43 -4.34 -6.61 -2.42
N ASP A 44 -3.91 -6.75 -1.16
CA ASP A 44 -4.54 -6.08 -0.03
C ASP A 44 -4.47 -4.57 -0.18
N TRP A 45 -3.28 -4.04 -0.56
CA TRP A 45 -3.08 -2.63 -0.81
C TRP A 45 -3.98 -2.08 -1.92
N ILE A 46 -4.05 -2.80 -3.04
CA ILE A 46 -4.87 -2.39 -4.19
C ILE A 46 -6.34 -2.36 -3.77
N ARG A 47 -6.82 -3.45 -3.19
CA ARG A 47 -8.22 -3.58 -2.78
C ARG A 47 -8.63 -2.52 -1.76
N VAL A 48 -7.82 -2.30 -0.72
CA VAL A 48 -8.10 -1.30 0.31
C VAL A 48 -8.08 0.11 -0.28
N ALA A 49 -7.09 0.43 -1.12
CA ALA A 49 -7.00 1.74 -1.75
C ALA A 49 -8.24 2.04 -2.61
N ASP A 50 -8.70 1.06 -3.38
CA ASP A 50 -9.89 1.20 -4.23
C ASP A 50 -11.16 1.36 -3.40
N GLU A 51 -11.38 0.49 -2.40
CA GLU A 51 -12.57 0.53 -1.54
C GLU A 51 -12.65 1.83 -0.73
N LEU A 52 -11.53 2.27 -0.11
CA LEU A 52 -11.49 3.52 0.66
C LEU A 52 -11.68 4.75 -0.22
N THR A 53 -11.06 4.76 -1.41
CA THR A 53 -11.24 5.87 -2.35
C THR A 53 -12.66 5.96 -2.86
N GLN A 54 -13.30 4.83 -3.19
CA GLN A 54 -14.71 4.80 -3.58
C GLN A 54 -15.62 5.31 -2.46
N SER A 55 -15.42 4.87 -1.22
CA SER A 55 -16.16 5.37 -0.06
C SER A 55 -16.03 6.88 0.09
N LEU A 56 -14.80 7.40 0.01
CA LEU A 56 -14.53 8.83 0.08
C LEU A 56 -15.23 9.61 -1.03
N LEU A 57 -15.17 9.12 -2.27
CA LEU A 57 -15.82 9.77 -3.42
C LEU A 57 -17.36 9.76 -3.33
N LEU A 58 -17.93 8.70 -2.77
CA LEU A 58 -19.38 8.54 -2.60
C LEU A 58 -19.92 9.33 -1.40
N SER A 59 -19.10 9.60 -0.38
CA SER A 59 -19.51 10.32 0.83
C SER A 59 -19.97 11.76 0.57
N GLY A 60 -19.52 12.36 -0.54
CA GLY A 60 -19.76 13.76 -0.82
C GLY A 60 -18.84 14.73 -0.07
N ALA A 61 -17.94 14.25 0.81
CA ALA A 61 -17.05 15.10 1.62
C ALA A 61 -16.10 15.97 0.77
N ILE A 62 -15.74 15.51 -0.43
CA ILE A 62 -14.85 16.22 -1.37
C ILE A 62 -15.58 16.76 -2.59
N GLN A 63 -16.73 17.40 -2.39
CA GLN A 63 -17.44 18.04 -3.50
C GLN A 63 -16.71 19.31 -3.98
N SER A 64 -16.61 19.44 -5.29
CA SER A 64 -16.11 20.68 -5.91
C SER A 64 -17.03 21.85 -5.58
N VAL A 65 -16.46 22.98 -5.19
CA VAL A 65 -17.21 24.21 -4.96
C VAL A 65 -16.98 25.14 -6.16
N ALA A 66 -18.04 25.59 -6.80
CA ALA A 66 -17.99 26.47 -7.98
C ALA A 66 -17.10 25.91 -9.12
N GLY A 67 -17.09 24.58 -9.32
CA GLY A 67 -16.31 23.93 -10.37
C GLY A 67 -14.80 23.82 -10.09
N LYS A 68 -14.34 24.27 -8.92
CA LYS A 68 -12.94 24.13 -8.51
C LYS A 68 -12.77 22.86 -7.68
N PRO A 69 -11.84 21.95 -8.05
CA PRO A 69 -11.55 20.78 -7.25
C PRO A 69 -10.95 21.19 -5.90
N LYS A 70 -11.25 20.44 -4.86
CA LYS A 70 -10.64 20.60 -3.54
C LYS A 70 -9.20 20.15 -3.55
N VAL A 71 -8.35 20.83 -2.78
CA VAL A 71 -6.95 20.49 -2.62
C VAL A 71 -6.75 19.70 -1.33
N MET A 72 -6.07 18.58 -1.43
CA MET A 72 -5.83 17.66 -0.33
C MET A 72 -4.33 17.49 -0.10
N MET A 73 -3.90 17.57 1.14
CA MET A 73 -2.59 17.08 1.54
C MET A 73 -2.69 15.64 2.08
N ILE A 74 -1.65 14.89 1.89
CA ILE A 74 -1.52 13.58 2.49
C ILE A 74 -0.80 13.73 3.83
N GLY A 75 -1.51 13.36 4.88
CA GLY A 75 -0.97 13.28 6.24
C GLY A 75 -0.25 11.95 6.48
N ARG A 76 0.16 11.75 7.73
CA ARG A 76 0.88 10.53 8.11
C ARG A 76 -0.07 9.34 8.26
N ILE A 77 0.33 8.18 7.74
CA ILE A 77 -0.26 6.89 8.06
C ILE A 77 0.61 6.19 9.11
N LYS A 78 0.06 5.96 10.30
CA LYS A 78 0.77 5.24 11.36
C LYS A 78 0.73 3.74 11.09
N ASN A 79 1.89 3.13 11.08
CA ASN A 79 2.03 1.68 10.98
C ASN A 79 2.05 1.05 12.39
N ASN A 80 0.93 0.48 12.82
CA ASN A 80 0.79 -0.28 14.05
C ASN A 80 0.71 -1.79 13.76
N THR A 81 1.55 -2.27 12.84
CA THR A 81 1.71 -3.69 12.52
C THR A 81 3.09 -4.19 12.94
N THR A 82 3.30 -5.50 12.90
CA THR A 82 4.62 -6.11 13.14
C THR A 82 5.51 -6.11 11.89
N GLN A 83 4.98 -5.63 10.76
CA GLN A 83 5.65 -5.60 9.47
C GLN A 83 6.23 -4.22 9.21
N HIS A 84 7.47 -4.16 8.69
CA HIS A 84 7.98 -2.91 8.14
C HIS A 84 7.26 -2.64 6.81
N ILE A 85 6.47 -1.57 6.76
CA ILE A 85 5.60 -1.24 5.63
C ILE A 85 5.91 0.18 5.20
N ASP A 86 6.10 0.35 3.89
CA ASP A 86 6.03 1.66 3.25
C ASP A 86 4.55 2.06 3.10
N THR A 87 4.08 2.89 4.03
CA THR A 87 2.70 3.40 4.05
C THR A 87 2.43 4.37 2.90
N ASP A 88 3.46 4.99 2.33
CA ASP A 88 3.33 5.92 1.21
C ASP A 88 2.86 5.20 -0.06
N SER A 89 3.16 3.91 -0.18
CA SER A 89 2.65 3.08 -1.27
C SER A 89 1.12 2.99 -1.31
N LEU A 90 0.45 2.90 -0.15
CA LEU A 90 -1.02 2.96 -0.07
C LEU A 90 -1.52 4.35 -0.47
N MET A 91 -0.93 5.38 0.11
CA MET A 91 -1.34 6.76 -0.15
C MET A 91 -1.12 7.15 -1.60
N LYS A 92 -0.06 6.65 -2.24
CA LYS A 92 0.19 6.88 -3.67
C LYS A 92 -0.93 6.32 -4.55
N LYS A 93 -1.46 5.13 -4.24
CA LYS A 93 -2.59 4.55 -4.97
C LYS A 93 -3.86 5.40 -4.82
N ILE A 94 -4.18 5.82 -3.61
CA ILE A 94 -5.31 6.71 -3.32
C ILE A 94 -5.17 8.04 -4.09
N ARG A 95 -4.00 8.66 -4.05
CA ARG A 95 -3.70 9.91 -4.78
C ARG A 95 -3.89 9.78 -6.29
N VAL A 96 -3.35 8.71 -6.87
CA VAL A 96 -3.50 8.45 -8.31
C VAL A 96 -4.97 8.38 -8.69
N THR A 97 -5.79 7.69 -7.89
CA THR A 97 -7.23 7.55 -8.16
C THR A 97 -7.97 8.89 -8.00
N LEU A 98 -7.67 9.65 -6.94
CA LEU A 98 -8.28 10.97 -6.70
C LEU A 98 -7.95 11.96 -7.81
N ASN A 99 -6.67 12.08 -8.17
CA ASN A 99 -6.21 13.00 -9.22
C ASN A 99 -6.78 12.62 -10.60
N LYS A 100 -6.85 11.32 -10.94
CA LYS A 100 -7.47 10.85 -12.18
C LYS A 100 -8.97 11.16 -12.25
N GLY A 101 -9.65 11.11 -11.11
CA GLY A 101 -11.08 11.42 -11.02
C GLY A 101 -11.41 12.91 -11.14
N GLY A 102 -10.43 13.79 -11.04
CA GLY A 102 -10.61 15.24 -11.15
C GLY A 102 -11.47 15.90 -10.05
N ARG A 103 -11.91 15.13 -9.05
CA ARG A 103 -12.75 15.63 -7.93
C ARG A 103 -11.93 16.28 -6.82
N ALA A 104 -10.71 15.83 -6.62
CA ALA A 104 -9.75 16.43 -5.72
C ALA A 104 -8.37 16.44 -6.37
N LEU A 105 -7.57 17.46 -6.06
CA LEU A 105 -6.16 17.53 -6.41
C LEU A 105 -5.34 17.28 -5.16
N THR A 106 -4.22 16.59 -5.29
CA THR A 106 -3.31 16.38 -4.17
C THR A 106 -2.09 17.27 -4.30
N THR A 107 -1.77 18.02 -3.24
CA THR A 107 -0.53 18.79 -3.19
C THR A 107 0.65 17.90 -2.80
N THR A 108 1.79 18.15 -3.44
CA THR A 108 3.10 17.55 -3.10
C THR A 108 4.03 18.53 -2.39
N ALA A 109 3.61 19.79 -2.29
CA ALA A 109 4.42 20.87 -1.72
C ALA A 109 4.34 20.96 -0.20
N VAL A 110 3.38 20.27 0.43
CA VAL A 110 3.14 20.29 1.88
C VAL A 110 2.84 18.87 2.36
N GLY A 111 3.50 18.46 3.44
CA GLY A 111 3.28 17.21 4.15
C GLY A 111 3.83 17.30 5.57
N LEU A 112 3.43 16.38 6.47
CA LEU A 112 3.86 16.39 7.88
C LEU A 112 5.33 16.00 8.05
N ASP A 113 5.88 15.20 7.13
CA ASP A 113 7.28 14.80 7.09
C ASP A 113 8.11 15.64 6.10
N GLY A 114 7.57 16.79 5.67
CA GLY A 114 8.11 17.64 4.63
C GLY A 114 7.32 17.53 3.31
N PRO A 115 7.69 18.30 2.28
CA PRO A 115 7.10 18.17 0.97
C PRO A 115 7.50 16.82 0.36
N GLU A 116 6.57 16.14 -0.33
CA GLU A 116 6.90 14.92 -1.11
C GLU A 116 7.80 15.27 -2.30
N ASP A 117 7.61 16.46 -2.86
CA ASP A 117 8.46 17.01 -3.93
C ASP A 117 9.11 18.30 -3.44
N GLU A 118 10.38 18.17 -3.05
CA GLU A 118 11.19 19.31 -2.58
C GLU A 118 11.52 20.30 -3.71
N SER A 119 11.40 19.92 -4.97
CA SER A 119 11.71 20.78 -6.12
C SER A 119 10.88 22.05 -6.10
N SER A 120 9.62 21.97 -5.65
CA SER A 120 8.75 23.14 -5.55
C SER A 120 9.25 24.19 -4.54
N LYS A 121 9.97 23.76 -3.51
CA LYS A 121 10.65 24.64 -2.54
C LYS A 121 11.96 25.15 -3.10
N ALA A 122 12.80 24.24 -3.63
CA ALA A 122 14.11 24.57 -4.19
C ALA A 122 14.02 25.63 -5.31
N VAL A 123 13.08 25.49 -6.24
CA VAL A 123 12.86 26.51 -7.30
C VAL A 123 12.51 27.88 -6.72
N ARG A 124 11.85 27.95 -5.57
CA ARG A 124 11.51 29.23 -4.91
C ARG A 124 12.69 29.86 -4.17
N GLU A 125 13.68 29.05 -3.77
CA GLU A 125 14.91 29.53 -3.18
C GLU A 125 15.77 30.28 -4.21
N LEU A 126 15.65 29.97 -5.51
CA LEU A 126 16.32 30.69 -6.62
C LEU A 126 15.96 32.17 -6.70
N ARG A 127 14.96 32.65 -5.96
CA ARG A 127 14.67 34.10 -5.86
C ARG A 127 15.79 34.90 -5.21
N ALA A 128 16.68 34.23 -4.46
CA ALA A 128 17.83 34.84 -3.83
C ALA A 128 19.12 34.76 -4.70
N ASP A 129 19.01 34.13 -5.88
CA ASP A 129 20.13 33.89 -6.79
C ASP A 129 19.92 34.68 -8.08
N ASP A 130 20.81 35.65 -8.35
CA ASP A 130 20.73 36.56 -9.48
C ASP A 130 21.21 35.95 -10.81
N GLU A 131 21.84 34.77 -10.77
CA GLU A 131 22.14 34.00 -11.97
C GLU A 131 20.88 33.51 -12.69
N PHE A 132 19.77 33.39 -11.96
CA PHE A 132 18.49 32.94 -12.55
C PHE A 132 17.59 34.11 -12.96
N ASN A 133 16.92 33.93 -14.10
CA ASN A 133 15.96 34.93 -14.57
C ASN A 133 14.74 35.00 -13.61
N GLN A 134 14.70 36.06 -12.81
CA GLN A 134 13.70 36.28 -11.77
C GLN A 134 12.26 36.32 -12.30
N ALA A 135 12.05 36.70 -13.57
CA ALA A 135 10.73 36.74 -14.19
C ALA A 135 10.12 35.34 -14.45
N THR A 136 10.95 34.30 -14.50
CA THR A 136 10.51 32.89 -14.70
C THR A 136 10.30 32.14 -13.41
N ILE A 137 10.75 32.66 -12.27
CA ILE A 137 10.62 32.00 -10.97
C ILE A 137 9.20 32.23 -10.42
N PRO A 138 8.52 31.18 -9.91
CA PRO A 138 7.19 31.34 -9.34
C PRO A 138 7.15 32.39 -8.23
N GLY A 139 6.27 33.37 -8.32
CA GLY A 139 6.10 34.44 -7.34
C GLY A 139 5.69 33.95 -5.95
N LYS A 140 5.75 34.85 -4.94
CA LYS A 140 5.19 34.56 -3.60
C LYS A 140 3.67 34.44 -3.69
N GLY A 141 3.07 33.56 -2.88
CA GLY A 141 1.62 33.36 -2.83
C GLY A 141 1.02 32.45 -3.90
N ASN A 142 1.83 31.87 -4.80
CA ASN A 142 1.33 31.00 -5.87
C ASN A 142 1.08 29.55 -5.45
N LEU A 143 1.53 29.11 -4.27
CA LEU A 143 1.19 27.78 -3.76
C LEU A 143 -0.24 27.77 -3.25
N VAL A 144 -1.02 26.79 -3.71
CA VAL A 144 -2.38 26.60 -3.23
C VAL A 144 -2.32 25.84 -1.89
N SER A 145 -2.93 26.43 -0.86
CA SER A 145 -3.08 25.78 0.43
C SER A 145 -4.04 24.60 0.33
N PRO A 146 -3.77 23.47 1.00
CA PRO A 146 -4.73 22.37 1.04
C PRO A 146 -5.98 22.75 1.85
N ASP A 147 -7.14 22.29 1.36
CA ASP A 147 -8.42 22.37 2.07
C ASP A 147 -8.53 21.23 3.12
N TYR A 148 -8.00 20.05 2.78
CA TYR A 148 -8.14 18.83 3.55
C TYR A 148 -6.81 18.14 3.80
N SER A 149 -6.77 17.39 4.92
CA SER A 149 -5.70 16.42 5.23
C SER A 149 -6.28 15.02 5.32
N LEU A 150 -5.69 14.08 4.57
CA LEU A 150 -6.00 12.65 4.66
C LEU A 150 -4.93 11.96 5.50
N SER A 151 -5.32 11.40 6.63
CA SER A 151 -4.43 10.69 7.56
C SER A 151 -5.04 9.36 7.99
N GLY A 152 -4.28 8.53 8.71
CA GLY A 152 -4.84 7.27 9.20
C GLY A 152 -3.85 6.40 9.95
N LYS A 153 -4.24 5.13 10.11
CA LYS A 153 -3.39 4.11 10.72
C LYS A 153 -3.74 2.71 10.20
N ILE A 154 -2.75 1.83 10.29
CA ILE A 154 -2.90 0.40 9.99
C ILE A 154 -2.65 -0.35 11.30
N ILE A 155 -3.58 -1.21 11.69
CA ILE A 155 -3.52 -2.00 12.92
C ILE A 155 -3.50 -3.47 12.53
N GLN A 156 -2.68 -4.27 13.21
CA GLN A 156 -2.64 -5.72 13.05
C GLN A 156 -3.02 -6.42 14.35
N ASN A 157 -3.99 -7.33 14.27
CA ASN A 157 -4.36 -8.26 15.33
C ASN A 157 -4.09 -9.69 14.86
N ASN A 158 -3.51 -10.51 15.76
CA ASN A 158 -3.19 -11.90 15.45
C ASN A 158 -3.91 -12.83 16.43
N ALA A 159 -4.54 -13.87 15.90
CA ALA A 159 -5.15 -14.96 16.65
C ALA A 159 -4.59 -16.31 16.24
N ARG A 160 -4.62 -17.28 17.16
CA ARG A 160 -4.20 -18.66 16.92
C ARG A 160 -5.19 -19.62 17.53
N ALA A 161 -5.61 -20.61 16.76
CA ALA A 161 -6.42 -21.72 17.25
C ALA A 161 -5.62 -23.02 17.15
N ARG A 162 -5.46 -23.71 18.30
CA ARG A 162 -4.87 -25.06 18.37
C ARG A 162 -5.97 -26.09 18.26
N ARG A 163 -5.77 -27.12 17.43
CA ARG A 163 -6.61 -28.31 17.34
C ARG A 163 -5.76 -29.52 17.71
N SER A 164 -6.32 -30.43 18.52
CA SER A 164 -5.56 -31.52 19.15
C SER A 164 -4.76 -32.41 18.19
N LEU A 165 -5.29 -32.69 17.00
CA LEU A 165 -4.67 -33.58 16.00
C LEU A 165 -4.48 -32.91 14.63
N LEU A 166 -4.75 -31.59 14.52
CA LEU A 166 -4.71 -30.86 13.25
C LEU A 166 -3.66 -29.74 13.33
N PRO A 167 -3.17 -29.26 12.19
CA PRO A 167 -2.29 -28.09 12.14
C PRO A 167 -2.90 -26.88 12.85
N THR A 168 -2.07 -26.13 13.57
CA THR A 168 -2.48 -24.88 14.20
C THR A 168 -2.94 -23.90 13.11
N ILE A 169 -4.13 -23.35 13.27
CA ILE A 169 -4.64 -22.27 12.42
C ILE A 169 -4.15 -20.94 12.97
N ARG A 170 -3.63 -20.10 12.10
CA ARG A 170 -3.29 -18.70 12.36
C ARG A 170 -4.25 -17.80 11.62
N GLN A 171 -4.65 -16.73 12.28
CA GLN A 171 -5.44 -15.67 11.69
C GLN A 171 -4.75 -14.33 11.93
N SER A 172 -4.68 -13.51 10.91
CA SER A 172 -4.23 -12.13 11.02
C SER A 172 -5.31 -11.22 10.45
N GLU A 173 -5.61 -10.18 11.21
CA GLU A 173 -6.58 -9.15 10.86
C GLU A 173 -5.84 -7.83 10.70
N PHE A 174 -6.05 -7.16 9.59
CA PHE A 174 -5.48 -5.86 9.28
C PHE A 174 -6.61 -4.86 9.14
N ALA A 175 -6.67 -3.88 10.05
CA ALA A 175 -7.60 -2.78 9.98
C ALA A 175 -6.90 -1.56 9.39
N PHE A 176 -7.44 -1.03 8.29
CA PHE A 176 -7.00 0.19 7.62
C PHE A 176 -7.99 1.28 7.95
N GLN A 177 -7.60 2.23 8.75
CA GLN A 177 -8.43 3.36 9.17
C GLN A 177 -7.92 4.62 8.51
N LEU A 178 -8.80 5.37 7.85
CA LEU A 178 -8.51 6.67 7.27
C LEU A 178 -9.51 7.71 7.77
N SER A 179 -9.03 8.94 7.91
CA SER A 179 -9.83 10.11 8.30
C SER A 179 -9.47 11.28 7.38
N LEU A 180 -10.50 11.97 6.89
CA LEU A 180 -10.38 13.22 6.16
C LEU A 180 -10.74 14.38 7.09
N THR A 181 -9.78 15.26 7.33
CA THR A 181 -9.96 16.44 8.17
C THR A 181 -10.05 17.71 7.33
N ASP A 182 -11.07 18.52 7.54
CA ASP A 182 -11.16 19.89 7.02
C ASP A 182 -10.15 20.76 7.78
N LEU A 183 -9.16 21.30 7.09
CA LEU A 183 -8.06 22.05 7.71
C LEU A 183 -8.48 23.45 8.19
N LYS A 184 -9.60 23.97 7.69
CA LYS A 184 -10.15 25.25 8.13
C LYS A 184 -10.84 25.13 9.48
N THR A 185 -11.57 24.04 9.70
CA THR A 185 -12.39 23.84 10.90
C THR A 185 -11.78 22.88 11.90
N GLY A 186 -10.84 22.02 11.48
CA GLY A 186 -10.29 20.94 12.29
C GLY A 186 -11.22 19.73 12.46
N LEU A 187 -12.35 19.70 11.74
CA LEU A 187 -13.34 18.64 11.88
C LEU A 187 -13.02 17.46 10.93
N ALA A 188 -13.19 16.25 11.43
CA ALA A 188 -13.22 15.05 10.58
C ALA A 188 -14.54 15.06 9.80
N VAL A 189 -14.44 15.16 8.47
CA VAL A 189 -15.60 15.22 7.57
C VAL A 189 -15.91 13.88 6.90
N TRP A 190 -14.99 12.92 7.00
CA TRP A 190 -15.17 11.54 6.58
C TRP A 190 -14.18 10.65 7.31
N GLU A 191 -14.65 9.47 7.71
CA GLU A 191 -13.85 8.41 8.30
C GLU A 191 -14.32 7.07 7.77
N GLU A 192 -13.40 6.15 7.56
CA GLU A 192 -13.70 4.80 7.08
C GLU A 192 -12.68 3.82 7.61
N GLU A 193 -13.15 2.58 7.84
CA GLU A 193 -12.32 1.44 8.19
C GLU A 193 -12.56 0.29 7.21
N LYS A 194 -11.48 -0.33 6.76
CA LYS A 194 -11.53 -1.58 5.99
C LYS A 194 -10.73 -2.66 6.68
N LEU A 195 -11.37 -3.83 6.81
CA LEU A 195 -10.78 -5.01 7.43
C LEU A 195 -10.37 -6.02 6.36
N ILE A 196 -9.14 -6.53 6.50
CA ILE A 196 -8.67 -7.70 5.79
C ILE A 196 -8.38 -8.78 6.81
N VAL A 197 -9.07 -9.91 6.68
CA VAL A 197 -8.88 -11.08 7.54
C VAL A 197 -8.29 -12.20 6.71
N LYS A 198 -7.14 -12.70 7.14
CA LYS A 198 -6.45 -13.83 6.52
C LYS A 198 -6.32 -14.97 7.49
N GLN A 199 -6.55 -16.19 7.01
CA GLN A 199 -6.44 -17.39 7.82
C GLN A 199 -5.68 -18.47 7.03
N GLY A 200 -4.83 -19.21 7.73
CA GLY A 200 -4.10 -20.32 7.12
C GLY A 200 -3.44 -21.24 8.17
N SER A 201 -3.02 -22.41 7.72
CA SER A 201 -2.21 -23.32 8.52
C SER A 201 -0.75 -22.83 8.54
N ARG A 202 0.05 -23.39 9.48
CA ARG A 202 1.48 -23.06 9.59
C ARG A 202 2.25 -23.34 8.27
N ALA A 203 1.82 -24.33 7.50
CA ALA A 203 2.43 -24.67 6.19
C ALA A 203 2.14 -23.62 5.10
N ALA A 204 1.04 -22.86 5.21
CA ALA A 204 0.69 -21.80 4.27
C ALA A 204 1.42 -20.46 4.53
N VAL A 205 2.30 -20.42 5.53
CA VAL A 205 3.07 -19.23 5.96
C VAL A 205 4.56 -19.38 5.66
N SER A 206 4.96 -20.49 5.05
CA SER A 206 6.37 -20.70 4.71
C SER A 206 6.66 -20.07 3.35
N TRP A 207 7.40 -19.00 3.37
CA TRP A 207 8.37 -18.34 2.46
C TRP A 207 8.41 -16.87 2.71
#